data_2583d3f696e62e458a517b594d4ed0d3
#
_entry.id   2583d3f696e62e458a517b594d4ed0d3
#
_cell.length_a   1.000
_cell.length_b   1.000
_cell.length_c   1.000
_cell.angle_alpha   90.00
_cell.angle_beta   90.00
_cell.angle_gamma   90.00
#
_symmetry.space_group_name_H-M   'P 1'
#
loop_
_entity.id
_entity.type
_entity.pdbx_description
1 polymer ?
#
loop_
_entity_poly.entity_id
_entity_poly.type
_entity_poly.pdbx_seq_one_letter_code
_entity_poly.pdbx_strand_id
1 'polypeptide(L)'
;VEDRRALLRGGRRYVMAYGCARAWATLTFTGASAGAIGGPAGGAAGGAAVAAAIPWSFDTHFTFDLAYIVVSILLVLLFRRFIPLNENRMMKFVSFGCMLAASIAVVLAPWVPEASFSLMVGGSLAAGVGYGLFLLLAAEVLCSFSLLRIFLFLSGAMLLGVVITFFCQGMGVWQASAALVALPVLASLYLHGAYERIPAAERPKRGVPKFSYPWKLFVLYGLYAFAYGMRANQLAWGAGRHSSLSTFILMAVLFLTAYFASRRFNIGLLYRSPVVLMVCGFLLVPAQSLLGAAASSYLIAISYSLMSFLVMLLLYDISRRLGVAIVVFMAIKNAEQLFQVVGGEVPGLLAQAGLPAATQDFVVTIIVSVLILAATVLLFSEKELGNIREDGNALTEQDYYTE
;
A
#
# COMPACT_ATOMS: atom_id res chain seq x y z
N VAL A 1 9.49 -30.86 -0.62
CA VAL A 1 9.91 -29.92 -1.70
C VAL A 1 8.80 -29.80 -2.75
N GLU A 2 8.15 -30.91 -3.12
CA GLU A 2 7.02 -30.90 -4.10
C GLU A 2 5.82 -30.11 -3.57
N ASP A 3 5.48 -30.27 -2.32
CA ASP A 3 4.41 -29.58 -1.61
C ASP A 3 4.58 -28.04 -1.65
N ARG A 4 5.81 -27.55 -1.46
CA ARG A 4 6.12 -26.12 -1.51
C ARG A 4 6.04 -25.53 -2.91
N ARG A 5 6.38 -26.31 -3.94
CA ARG A 5 6.22 -25.88 -5.33
C ARG A 5 4.74 -25.80 -5.73
N ALA A 6 3.91 -26.69 -5.15
CA ALA A 6 2.47 -26.65 -5.35
C ALA A 6 1.83 -25.38 -4.80
N LEU A 7 2.27 -24.90 -3.61
CA LEU A 7 1.79 -23.65 -3.01
C LEU A 7 1.97 -22.43 -3.94
N LEU A 8 3.05 -22.39 -4.72
CA LEU A 8 3.36 -21.29 -5.63
C LEU A 8 2.71 -21.42 -7.02
N ARG A 9 2.07 -22.57 -7.32
CA ARG A 9 1.40 -22.76 -8.62
C ARG A 9 0.19 -21.81 -8.74
N GLY A 10 0.07 -21.18 -9.87
CA GLY A 10 -1.03 -20.24 -10.18
C GLY A 10 -0.77 -18.78 -9.76
N GLY A 11 -0.03 -18.53 -8.68
CA GLY A 11 0.20 -17.17 -8.17
C GLY A 11 1.30 -16.37 -8.85
N ARG A 12 2.18 -17.00 -9.66
CA ARG A 12 3.33 -16.32 -10.28
C ARG A 12 2.94 -15.10 -11.11
N ARG A 13 1.85 -15.21 -11.89
CA ARG A 13 1.37 -14.08 -12.69
C ARG A 13 0.83 -12.96 -11.83
N TYR A 14 0.13 -13.29 -10.74
CA TYR A 14 -0.33 -12.30 -9.77
C TYR A 14 0.87 -11.57 -9.12
N VAL A 15 1.88 -12.32 -8.68
CA VAL A 15 3.10 -11.75 -8.07
C VAL A 15 3.79 -10.79 -9.04
N MET A 16 3.91 -11.15 -10.32
CA MET A 16 4.45 -10.27 -11.36
C MET A 16 3.58 -9.05 -11.58
N ALA A 17 2.25 -9.23 -11.71
CA ALA A 17 1.31 -8.14 -11.93
C ALA A 17 1.37 -7.09 -10.83
N TYR A 18 1.19 -7.52 -9.59
CA TYR A 18 1.16 -6.62 -8.43
C TYR A 18 2.55 -6.03 -8.14
N GLY A 19 3.63 -6.81 -8.31
CA GLY A 19 5.00 -6.34 -8.16
C GLY A 19 5.35 -5.23 -9.15
N CYS A 20 5.01 -5.39 -10.43
CA CYS A 20 5.18 -4.36 -11.45
C CYS A 20 4.37 -3.10 -11.16
N ALA A 21 3.09 -3.25 -10.76
CA ALA A 21 2.24 -2.10 -10.41
C ALA A 21 2.75 -1.37 -9.17
N ARG A 22 3.23 -2.09 -8.16
CA ARG A 22 3.81 -1.50 -6.95
C ARG A 22 5.09 -0.73 -7.26
N ALA A 23 6.00 -1.33 -8.07
CA ALA A 23 7.21 -0.66 -8.52
C ALA A 23 6.87 0.61 -9.31
N TRP A 24 5.90 0.52 -10.23
CA TRP A 24 5.43 1.66 -11.00
C TRP A 24 4.93 2.80 -10.11
N ALA A 25 4.04 2.52 -9.15
CA ALA A 25 3.52 3.53 -8.24
C ALA A 25 4.65 4.20 -7.42
N THR A 26 5.62 3.40 -6.93
CA THR A 26 6.77 3.91 -6.19
C THR A 26 7.67 4.79 -7.06
N LEU A 27 7.91 4.41 -8.31
CA LEU A 27 8.77 5.17 -9.23
C LEU A 27 8.08 6.46 -9.73
N THR A 28 6.76 6.46 -9.89
CA THR A 28 6.04 7.57 -10.50
C THR A 28 5.84 8.75 -9.54
N PHE A 29 5.38 8.50 -8.32
CA PHE A 29 4.91 9.59 -7.42
C PHE A 29 5.45 9.54 -6.00
N THR A 30 6.03 8.43 -5.56
CA THR A 30 6.48 8.27 -4.17
C THR A 30 8.00 8.35 -4.02
N GLY A 31 8.75 8.36 -5.10
CA GLY A 31 10.20 8.28 -5.10
C GLY A 31 10.88 9.61 -5.39
N ALA A 32 12.16 9.69 -5.01
CA ALA A 32 13.10 10.72 -5.44
C ALA A 32 13.29 10.80 -6.99
N SER A 33 12.53 10.01 -7.74
CA SER A 33 12.60 9.88 -9.19
C SER A 33 12.04 11.06 -9.96
N ALA A 34 11.25 11.93 -9.37
CA ALA A 34 10.95 13.23 -9.96
C ALA A 34 12.23 14.06 -10.19
N GLY A 35 13.29 13.81 -9.41
CA GLY A 35 14.61 14.37 -9.64
C GLY A 35 15.52 13.55 -10.56
N ALA A 36 15.29 12.23 -10.69
CA ALA A 36 16.14 11.34 -11.46
C ALA A 36 15.69 11.21 -12.94
N ILE A 37 14.41 11.45 -13.25
CA ILE A 37 13.87 11.49 -14.61
C ILE A 37 13.97 12.89 -15.22
N GLY A 38 14.55 13.83 -14.47
CA GLY A 38 14.89 15.16 -14.98
C GLY A 38 15.73 15.04 -16.24
N GLY A 39 15.27 15.70 -17.34
CA GLY A 39 15.91 15.73 -18.63
C GLY A 39 17.39 16.14 -18.56
N PRO A 40 18.11 16.26 -19.68
CA PRO A 40 19.56 16.46 -19.77
C PRO A 40 20.11 17.72 -19.04
N ALA A 41 19.23 18.58 -18.51
CA ALA A 41 19.54 19.68 -17.59
C ALA A 41 19.33 19.32 -16.11
N GLY A 42 18.90 18.07 -15.80
CA GLY A 42 18.41 17.68 -14.49
C GLY A 42 19.43 16.98 -13.58
N GLY A 43 20.53 17.60 -13.33
CA GLY A 43 21.19 17.43 -12.04
C GLY A 43 20.27 17.98 -10.95
N ALA A 44 20.61 17.84 -9.65
CA ALA A 44 19.83 18.31 -8.51
C ALA A 44 19.20 19.74 -8.65
N ALA A 45 19.69 20.55 -9.56
CA ALA A 45 19.18 21.85 -9.99
C ALA A 45 17.87 21.78 -10.80
N GLY A 46 17.64 20.75 -11.62
CA GLY A 46 16.42 20.65 -12.46
C GLY A 46 15.18 20.30 -11.65
N GLY A 47 15.33 19.39 -10.68
CA GLY A 47 14.26 19.07 -9.73
C GLY A 47 13.89 20.28 -8.86
N ALA A 48 14.87 21.08 -8.45
CA ALA A 48 14.65 22.32 -7.71
C ALA A 48 13.99 23.40 -8.56
N ALA A 49 14.31 23.49 -9.86
CA ALA A 49 13.69 24.46 -10.77
C ALA A 49 12.22 24.15 -11.06
N VAL A 50 11.85 22.87 -11.24
CA VAL A 50 10.46 22.45 -11.39
C VAL A 50 9.70 22.67 -10.08
N ALA A 51 10.30 22.35 -8.92
CA ALA A 51 9.70 22.61 -7.60
C ALA A 51 9.53 24.09 -7.31
N ALA A 52 10.43 24.95 -7.80
CA ALA A 52 10.34 26.40 -7.63
C ALA A 52 9.30 27.06 -8.55
N ALA A 53 8.98 26.43 -9.68
CA ALA A 53 7.93 26.92 -10.61
C ALA A 53 6.50 26.56 -10.19
N ILE A 54 6.35 25.65 -9.19
CA ILE A 54 5.04 25.28 -8.66
C ILE A 54 4.70 26.21 -7.51
N PRO A 55 3.67 27.08 -7.64
CA PRO A 55 3.30 27.95 -6.53
C PRO A 55 2.85 27.09 -5.36
N TRP A 56 3.58 27.27 -4.24
CA TRP A 56 3.32 26.73 -2.90
C TRP A 56 2.62 25.36 -2.85
N SER A 57 3.43 24.34 -2.62
CA SER A 57 3.04 23.01 -2.08
C SER A 57 1.94 22.21 -2.77
N PHE A 58 1.75 22.32 -4.09
CA PHE A 58 0.98 21.32 -4.79
C PHE A 58 1.79 20.01 -4.86
N ASP A 59 1.60 19.18 -3.82
CA ASP A 59 2.23 17.87 -3.76
C ASP A 59 1.53 16.94 -4.76
N THR A 60 2.23 16.49 -5.79
CA THR A 60 1.73 15.51 -6.76
C THR A 60 1.28 14.22 -6.07
N HIS A 61 1.86 13.91 -4.92
CA HIS A 61 1.47 12.78 -4.09
C HIS A 61 0.09 13.02 -3.47
N PHE A 62 -0.20 14.22 -2.99
CA PHE A 62 -1.53 14.56 -2.45
C PHE A 62 -2.63 14.40 -3.53
N THR A 63 -2.36 14.86 -4.75
CA THR A 63 -3.30 14.72 -5.85
C THR A 63 -3.54 13.26 -6.25
N PHE A 64 -2.47 12.47 -6.25
CA PHE A 64 -2.56 11.03 -6.46
C PHE A 64 -3.42 10.35 -5.38
N ASP A 65 -3.16 10.65 -4.11
CA ASP A 65 -3.90 10.07 -2.98
C ASP A 65 -5.38 10.49 -3.02
N LEU A 66 -5.67 11.76 -3.32
CA LEU A 66 -7.05 12.25 -3.45
C LEU A 66 -7.81 11.52 -4.56
N ALA A 67 -7.22 11.39 -5.74
CA ALA A 67 -7.84 10.67 -6.86
C ALA A 67 -8.06 9.18 -6.53
N TYR A 68 -7.10 8.56 -5.86
CA TYR A 68 -7.18 7.19 -5.39
C TYR A 68 -8.32 6.98 -4.39
N ILE A 69 -8.50 7.90 -3.42
CA ILE A 69 -9.59 7.89 -2.45
C ILE A 69 -10.94 8.07 -3.13
N VAL A 70 -11.03 9.09 -3.99
CA VAL A 70 -12.29 9.41 -4.71
C VAL A 70 -12.74 8.22 -5.54
N VAL A 71 -11.85 7.61 -6.31
CA VAL A 71 -12.19 6.41 -7.10
C VAL A 71 -12.62 5.25 -6.22
N SER A 72 -11.96 5.05 -5.08
CA SER A 72 -12.32 3.99 -4.14
C SER A 72 -13.72 4.20 -3.55
N ILE A 73 -14.06 5.43 -3.17
CA ILE A 73 -15.39 5.79 -2.67
C ILE A 73 -16.46 5.63 -3.75
N LEU A 74 -16.21 6.13 -4.96
CA LEU A 74 -17.14 6.00 -6.08
C LEU A 74 -17.43 4.53 -6.40
N LEU A 75 -16.43 3.67 -6.31
CA LEU A 75 -16.63 2.23 -6.51
C LEU A 75 -17.47 1.58 -5.42
N VAL A 76 -17.37 2.01 -4.16
CA VAL A 76 -18.27 1.55 -3.10
C VAL A 76 -19.71 1.93 -3.40
N LEU A 77 -19.95 3.16 -3.85
CA LEU A 77 -21.29 3.66 -4.18
C LEU A 77 -21.90 2.97 -5.40
N LEU A 78 -21.06 2.63 -6.40
CA LEU A 78 -21.48 2.04 -7.66
C LEU A 78 -21.22 0.54 -7.77
N PHE A 79 -20.70 -0.10 -6.71
CA PHE A 79 -20.19 -1.48 -6.74
C PHE A 79 -21.19 -2.50 -7.27
N ARG A 80 -22.47 -2.39 -6.95
CA ARG A 80 -23.51 -3.31 -7.43
C ARG A 80 -23.58 -3.43 -8.95
N ARG A 81 -23.23 -2.37 -9.67
CA ARG A 81 -23.29 -2.32 -11.14
C ARG A 81 -22.05 -2.92 -11.78
N PHE A 82 -20.89 -2.86 -11.14
CA PHE A 82 -19.60 -3.15 -11.77
C PHE A 82 -18.95 -4.46 -11.30
N ILE A 83 -19.47 -5.11 -10.25
CA ILE A 83 -18.93 -6.39 -9.78
C ILE A 83 -19.44 -7.54 -10.66
N PRO A 84 -18.56 -8.48 -11.03
CA PRO A 84 -17.12 -8.55 -10.80
C PRO A 84 -16.37 -7.58 -11.73
N LEU A 85 -15.41 -6.83 -11.17
CA LEU A 85 -14.65 -5.82 -11.93
C LEU A 85 -13.83 -6.45 -13.06
N ASN A 86 -13.27 -7.64 -12.84
CA ASN A 86 -12.47 -8.35 -13.84
C ASN A 86 -13.29 -8.88 -15.03
N GLU A 87 -14.60 -9.01 -14.93
CA GLU A 87 -15.47 -9.31 -16.07
C GLU A 87 -15.72 -8.06 -16.93
N ASN A 88 -15.65 -6.89 -16.33
CA ASN A 88 -15.90 -5.63 -17.01
C ASN A 88 -14.66 -5.16 -17.78
N ARG A 89 -14.71 -5.29 -19.12
CA ARG A 89 -13.62 -4.84 -20.00
C ARG A 89 -13.32 -3.35 -19.83
N MET A 90 -14.34 -2.52 -19.65
CA MET A 90 -14.18 -1.08 -19.50
C MET A 90 -13.31 -0.75 -18.27
N MET A 91 -13.54 -1.38 -17.11
CA MET A 91 -12.76 -1.14 -15.90
C MET A 91 -11.29 -1.49 -16.09
N LYS A 92 -10.98 -2.59 -16.77
CA LYS A 92 -9.61 -2.98 -17.11
C LYS A 92 -8.95 -1.96 -18.03
N PHE A 93 -9.66 -1.50 -19.09
CA PHE A 93 -9.13 -0.50 -20.01
C PHE A 93 -8.92 0.85 -19.35
N VAL A 94 -9.85 1.30 -18.50
CA VAL A 94 -9.70 2.57 -17.75
C VAL A 94 -8.51 2.50 -16.82
N SER A 95 -8.36 1.41 -16.05
CA SER A 95 -7.22 1.22 -15.16
C SER A 95 -5.90 1.29 -15.94
N PHE A 96 -5.77 0.49 -16.99
CA PHE A 96 -4.56 0.44 -17.82
C PHE A 96 -4.30 1.79 -18.52
N GLY A 97 -5.30 2.37 -19.16
CA GLY A 97 -5.18 3.62 -19.90
C GLY A 97 -4.76 4.79 -19.01
N CYS A 98 -5.34 4.89 -17.80
CA CYS A 98 -4.97 5.91 -16.84
C CYS A 98 -3.54 5.72 -16.31
N MET A 99 -3.11 4.50 -16.00
CA MET A 99 -1.72 4.23 -15.58
C MET A 99 -0.73 4.56 -16.71
N LEU A 100 -1.05 4.20 -17.94
CA LEU A 100 -0.20 4.49 -19.10
C LEU A 100 -0.13 5.99 -19.39
N ALA A 101 -1.27 6.69 -19.35
CA ALA A 101 -1.33 8.15 -19.54
C ALA A 101 -0.51 8.88 -18.47
N ALA A 102 -0.56 8.42 -17.22
CA ALA A 102 0.25 8.94 -16.13
C ALA A 102 1.75 8.75 -16.39
N SER A 103 2.16 7.56 -16.85
CA SER A 103 3.56 7.31 -17.23
C SER A 103 4.04 8.25 -18.32
N ILE A 104 3.23 8.43 -19.35
CA ILE A 104 3.53 9.33 -20.48
C ILE A 104 3.64 10.78 -19.98
N ALA A 105 2.71 11.22 -19.14
CA ALA A 105 2.72 12.58 -18.59
C ALA A 105 3.99 12.86 -17.78
N VAL A 106 4.41 11.93 -16.90
CA VAL A 106 5.64 12.06 -16.09
C VAL A 106 6.89 12.08 -16.98
N VAL A 107 6.94 11.25 -18.03
CA VAL A 107 8.08 11.21 -18.96
C VAL A 107 8.16 12.46 -19.82
N LEU A 108 7.02 13.04 -20.22
CA LEU A 108 6.96 14.24 -21.08
C LEU A 108 7.14 15.55 -20.31
N ALA A 109 6.78 15.60 -19.03
CA ALA A 109 6.80 16.83 -18.23
C ALA A 109 8.14 17.60 -18.29
N PRO A 110 9.33 16.95 -18.21
CA PRO A 110 10.62 17.64 -18.33
C PRO A 110 10.91 18.21 -19.72
N TRP A 111 10.26 17.69 -20.76
CA TRP A 111 10.50 18.08 -22.17
C TRP A 111 9.59 19.23 -22.64
N VAL A 112 8.51 19.49 -21.88
CA VAL A 112 7.53 20.55 -22.19
C VAL A 112 7.34 21.45 -20.98
N PRO A 113 8.30 22.36 -20.68
CA PRO A 113 8.30 23.16 -19.46
C PRO A 113 7.01 23.99 -19.26
N GLU A 114 6.45 24.51 -20.35
CA GLU A 114 5.22 25.32 -20.33
C GLU A 114 3.99 24.53 -19.85
N ALA A 115 3.93 23.24 -20.15
CA ALA A 115 2.84 22.35 -19.76
C ALA A 115 3.21 21.42 -18.59
N SER A 116 4.41 21.52 -18.05
CA SER A 116 4.94 20.58 -17.03
C SER A 116 4.02 20.48 -15.82
N PHE A 117 3.52 21.60 -15.31
CA PHE A 117 2.58 21.62 -14.20
C PHE A 117 1.28 20.87 -14.53
N SER A 118 0.65 21.17 -15.65
CA SER A 118 -0.60 20.52 -16.06
C SER A 118 -0.41 19.03 -16.31
N LEU A 119 0.73 18.64 -16.90
CA LEU A 119 1.09 17.22 -17.12
C LEU A 119 1.28 16.48 -15.79
N MET A 120 1.96 17.11 -14.83
CA MET A 120 2.18 16.48 -13.50
C MET A 120 0.88 16.34 -12.70
N VAL A 121 0.01 17.36 -12.72
CA VAL A 121 -1.31 17.31 -12.08
C VAL A 121 -2.22 16.30 -12.75
N GLY A 122 -2.38 16.39 -14.06
CA GLY A 122 -3.19 15.45 -14.84
C GLY A 122 -2.67 14.02 -14.75
N GLY A 123 -1.35 13.86 -14.79
CA GLY A 123 -0.68 12.58 -14.62
C GLY A 123 -0.92 11.97 -13.24
N SER A 124 -0.83 12.75 -12.16
CA SER A 124 -1.07 12.25 -10.80
C SER A 124 -2.54 11.89 -10.54
N LEU A 125 -3.48 12.67 -11.09
CA LEU A 125 -4.91 12.31 -11.07
C LEU A 125 -5.16 10.99 -11.82
N ALA A 126 -4.66 10.88 -13.05
CA ALA A 126 -4.79 9.66 -13.85
C ALA A 126 -4.16 8.46 -13.14
N ALA A 127 -2.99 8.66 -12.52
CA ALA A 127 -2.32 7.61 -11.74
C ALA A 127 -3.15 7.13 -10.55
N GLY A 128 -3.72 8.04 -9.77
CA GLY A 128 -4.57 7.70 -8.63
C GLY A 128 -5.80 6.90 -9.06
N VAL A 129 -6.46 7.30 -10.14
CA VAL A 129 -7.59 6.56 -10.73
C VAL A 129 -7.13 5.19 -11.22
N GLY A 130 -6.09 5.14 -12.05
CA GLY A 130 -5.61 3.90 -12.69
C GLY A 130 -5.12 2.88 -11.67
N TYR A 131 -4.30 3.32 -10.72
CA TYR A 131 -3.74 2.46 -9.68
C TYR A 131 -4.80 2.00 -8.68
N GLY A 132 -5.72 2.89 -8.28
CA GLY A 132 -6.84 2.53 -7.41
C GLY A 132 -7.70 1.43 -8.02
N LEU A 133 -8.09 1.57 -9.28
CA LEU A 133 -8.80 0.51 -10.02
C LEU A 133 -7.97 -0.78 -10.12
N PHE A 134 -6.67 -0.67 -10.41
CA PHE A 134 -5.78 -1.82 -10.51
C PHE A 134 -5.74 -2.61 -9.20
N LEU A 135 -5.62 -1.93 -8.05
CA LEU A 135 -5.59 -2.60 -6.74
C LEU A 135 -6.89 -3.37 -6.46
N LEU A 136 -8.03 -2.83 -6.85
CA LEU A 136 -9.33 -3.48 -6.68
C LEU A 136 -9.49 -4.69 -7.62
N LEU A 137 -9.03 -4.57 -8.87
CA LEU A 137 -8.97 -5.70 -9.81
C LEU A 137 -8.03 -6.81 -9.30
N ALA A 138 -6.87 -6.43 -8.76
CA ALA A 138 -5.91 -7.36 -8.18
C ALA A 138 -6.47 -8.04 -6.92
N ALA A 139 -7.24 -7.30 -6.10
CA ALA A 139 -7.89 -7.86 -4.91
C ALA A 139 -8.90 -8.95 -5.26
N GLU A 140 -9.69 -8.78 -6.32
CA GLU A 140 -10.60 -9.84 -6.80
C GLU A 140 -9.85 -11.11 -7.21
N VAL A 141 -8.74 -10.97 -7.92
CA VAL A 141 -7.91 -12.12 -8.32
C VAL A 141 -7.35 -12.83 -7.10
N LEU A 142 -6.85 -12.06 -6.13
CA LEU A 142 -6.22 -12.62 -4.93
C LEU A 142 -7.23 -13.34 -4.02
N CYS A 143 -8.48 -12.86 -3.96
CA CYS A 143 -9.53 -13.46 -3.15
C CYS A 143 -9.90 -14.89 -3.56
N SER A 144 -9.52 -15.31 -4.77
CA SER A 144 -9.75 -16.69 -5.25
C SER A 144 -8.77 -17.72 -4.68
N PHE A 145 -7.73 -17.28 -3.96
CA PHE A 145 -6.72 -18.18 -3.38
C PHE A 145 -6.96 -18.42 -1.88
N SER A 146 -6.40 -19.51 -1.34
CA SER A 146 -6.42 -19.78 0.10
C SER A 146 -5.65 -18.72 0.88
N LEU A 147 -5.94 -18.54 2.19
CA LEU A 147 -5.35 -17.47 3.01
C LEU A 147 -3.82 -17.52 3.05
N LEU A 148 -3.24 -18.72 3.15
CA LEU A 148 -1.78 -18.90 3.11
C LEU A 148 -1.19 -18.51 1.75
N ARG A 149 -1.87 -18.85 0.65
CA ARG A 149 -1.46 -18.43 -0.69
C ARG A 149 -1.58 -16.91 -0.87
N ILE A 150 -2.65 -16.30 -0.35
CA ILE A 150 -2.81 -14.84 -0.31
C ILE A 150 -1.62 -14.19 0.39
N PHE A 151 -1.26 -14.72 1.56
CA PHE A 151 -0.12 -14.23 2.34
C PHE A 151 1.20 -14.31 1.54
N LEU A 152 1.49 -15.47 0.95
CA LEU A 152 2.71 -15.71 0.16
C LEU A 152 2.75 -14.84 -1.11
N PHE A 153 1.63 -14.75 -1.84
CA PHE A 153 1.61 -14.01 -3.09
C PHE A 153 1.68 -12.50 -2.86
N LEU A 154 1.00 -11.99 -1.84
CA LEU A 154 1.03 -10.57 -1.51
C LEU A 154 2.41 -10.14 -1.00
N SER A 155 3.00 -10.88 -0.05
CA SER A 155 4.34 -10.58 0.45
C SER A 155 5.41 -10.73 -0.63
N GLY A 156 5.32 -11.78 -1.45
CA GLY A 156 6.21 -12.00 -2.57
C GLY A 156 6.09 -10.92 -3.66
N ALA A 157 4.88 -10.45 -3.94
CA ALA A 157 4.64 -9.38 -4.90
C ALA A 157 5.17 -8.03 -4.40
N MET A 158 4.98 -7.71 -3.12
CA MET A 158 5.55 -6.51 -2.52
C MET A 158 7.08 -6.55 -2.53
N LEU A 159 7.67 -7.70 -2.19
CA LEU A 159 9.12 -7.90 -2.27
C LEU A 159 9.64 -7.69 -3.70
N LEU A 160 8.99 -8.29 -4.68
CA LEU A 160 9.33 -8.12 -6.09
C LEU A 160 9.24 -6.65 -6.53
N GLY A 161 8.20 -5.93 -6.09
CA GLY A 161 8.03 -4.51 -6.36
C GLY A 161 9.22 -3.67 -5.87
N VAL A 162 9.70 -3.94 -4.65
CA VAL A 162 10.89 -3.25 -4.12
C VAL A 162 12.14 -3.59 -4.92
N VAL A 163 12.33 -4.86 -5.31
CA VAL A 163 13.48 -5.29 -6.12
C VAL A 163 13.47 -4.58 -7.48
N ILE A 164 12.32 -4.56 -8.17
CA ILE A 164 12.17 -3.83 -9.45
C ILE A 164 12.48 -2.35 -9.27
N THR A 165 11.93 -1.71 -8.22
CA THR A 165 12.19 -0.29 -7.92
C THR A 165 13.68 -0.02 -7.74
N PHE A 166 14.37 -0.86 -6.97
CA PHE A 166 15.80 -0.74 -6.73
C PHE A 166 16.61 -0.80 -8.03
N PHE A 167 16.30 -1.76 -8.91
CA PHE A 167 16.97 -1.87 -10.21
C PHE A 167 16.68 -0.66 -11.11
N CYS A 168 15.42 -0.19 -11.14
CA CYS A 168 15.05 0.97 -11.95
C CYS A 168 15.74 2.27 -11.47
N GLN A 169 15.96 2.43 -10.16
CA GLN A 169 16.68 3.59 -9.61
C GLN A 169 18.15 3.65 -10.02
N GLY A 170 18.76 2.50 -10.32
CA GLY A 170 20.12 2.43 -10.85
C GLY A 170 20.25 2.61 -12.37
N MET A 171 19.13 2.75 -13.10
CA MET A 171 19.12 2.89 -14.55
C MET A 171 19.34 4.34 -14.99
N GLY A 172 19.87 4.52 -16.21
CA GLY A 172 19.91 5.84 -16.85
C GLY A 172 18.50 6.35 -17.20
N VAL A 173 18.39 7.67 -17.44
CA VAL A 173 17.10 8.37 -17.67
C VAL A 173 16.21 7.70 -18.73
N TRP A 174 16.77 7.34 -19.88
CA TRP A 174 16.04 6.68 -20.97
C TRP A 174 15.52 5.30 -20.60
N GLN A 175 16.36 4.52 -19.90
CA GLN A 175 15.99 3.17 -19.44
C GLN A 175 14.92 3.24 -18.36
N ALA A 176 15.05 4.19 -17.41
CA ALA A 176 14.04 4.42 -16.37
C ALA A 176 12.70 4.87 -16.96
N SER A 177 12.73 5.76 -17.96
CA SER A 177 11.52 6.21 -18.67
C SER A 177 10.85 5.06 -19.43
N ALA A 178 11.63 4.23 -20.12
CA ALA A 178 11.12 3.05 -20.81
C ALA A 178 10.52 2.04 -19.81
N ALA A 179 11.19 1.80 -18.67
CA ALA A 179 10.68 0.95 -17.61
C ALA A 179 9.36 1.49 -17.04
N LEU A 180 9.25 2.80 -16.81
CA LEU A 180 8.05 3.45 -16.29
C LEU A 180 6.83 3.24 -17.19
N VAL A 181 7.02 3.25 -18.52
CA VAL A 181 5.96 2.97 -19.48
C VAL A 181 5.67 1.47 -19.61
N ALA A 182 6.69 0.62 -19.50
CA ALA A 182 6.54 -0.82 -19.62
C ALA A 182 5.85 -1.48 -18.42
N LEU A 183 6.07 -0.95 -17.20
CA LEU A 183 5.55 -1.54 -15.96
C LEU A 183 4.01 -1.64 -15.93
N PRO A 184 3.21 -0.60 -16.30
CA PRO A 184 1.74 -0.72 -16.36
C PRO A 184 1.28 -1.74 -17.40
N VAL A 185 1.97 -1.83 -18.54
CA VAL A 185 1.67 -2.82 -19.59
C VAL A 185 1.86 -4.23 -19.03
N LEU A 186 3.01 -4.50 -18.43
CA LEU A 186 3.31 -5.80 -17.82
C LEU A 186 2.34 -6.11 -16.67
N ALA A 187 2.06 -5.14 -15.80
CA ALA A 187 1.13 -5.31 -14.69
C ALA A 187 -0.27 -5.75 -15.19
N SER A 188 -0.79 -5.06 -16.20
CA SER A 188 -2.12 -5.33 -16.77
C SER A 188 -2.17 -6.68 -17.50
N LEU A 189 -1.15 -7.01 -18.31
CA LEU A 189 -1.07 -8.28 -19.01
C LEU A 189 -0.98 -9.47 -18.06
N TYR A 190 -0.13 -9.38 -17.04
CA TYR A 190 0.01 -10.43 -16.06
C TYR A 190 -1.25 -10.58 -15.18
N LEU A 191 -1.92 -9.48 -14.81
CA LEU A 191 -3.15 -9.53 -14.04
C LEU A 191 -4.28 -10.20 -14.85
N HIS A 192 -4.43 -9.82 -16.11
CA HIS A 192 -5.39 -10.43 -17.01
C HIS A 192 -5.15 -11.94 -17.15
N GLY A 193 -3.90 -12.33 -17.43
CA GLY A 193 -3.54 -13.72 -17.53
C GLY A 193 -3.58 -14.50 -16.20
N ALA A 194 -3.56 -13.82 -15.03
CA ALA A 194 -3.81 -14.43 -13.75
C ALA A 194 -5.30 -14.75 -13.58
N TYR A 195 -6.17 -13.79 -13.91
CA TYR A 195 -7.62 -13.94 -13.82
C TYR A 195 -8.16 -15.05 -14.74
N GLU A 196 -7.69 -15.15 -15.98
CA GLU A 196 -8.13 -16.16 -16.94
C GLU A 196 -7.83 -17.61 -16.48
N ARG A 197 -6.80 -17.78 -15.66
CA ARG A 197 -6.43 -19.09 -15.12
C ARG A 197 -7.22 -19.53 -13.90
N ILE A 198 -8.03 -18.65 -13.33
CA ILE A 198 -8.91 -18.99 -12.23
C ILE A 198 -10.08 -19.81 -12.78
N PRO A 199 -10.32 -21.04 -12.25
CA PRO A 199 -11.48 -21.85 -12.63
C PRO A 199 -12.77 -21.04 -12.46
N ALA A 200 -13.73 -21.23 -13.37
CA ALA A 200 -14.98 -20.46 -13.35
C ALA A 200 -15.77 -20.62 -12.03
N ALA A 201 -15.63 -21.78 -11.38
CA ALA A 201 -16.28 -22.07 -10.09
C ALA A 201 -15.69 -21.25 -8.92
N GLU A 202 -14.40 -20.86 -9.00
CA GLU A 202 -13.68 -20.15 -7.95
C GLU A 202 -13.65 -18.62 -8.17
N ARG A 203 -14.19 -18.15 -9.32
CA ARG A 203 -14.27 -16.73 -9.63
C ARG A 203 -15.20 -16.00 -8.67
N PRO A 204 -14.94 -14.73 -8.35
CA PRO A 204 -15.81 -13.92 -7.50
C PRO A 204 -17.24 -13.91 -8.04
N LYS A 205 -18.20 -14.31 -7.20
CA LYS A 205 -19.61 -14.36 -7.59
C LYS A 205 -20.27 -13.01 -7.34
N ARG A 206 -21.30 -12.69 -8.13
CA ARG A 206 -22.18 -11.55 -7.89
C ARG A 206 -23.02 -11.86 -6.64
N GLY A 207 -22.69 -11.25 -5.54
CA GLY A 207 -23.44 -11.38 -4.30
C GLY A 207 -23.08 -10.24 -3.33
N VAL A 208 -24.10 -9.61 -2.80
CA VAL A 208 -23.94 -8.63 -1.75
C VAL A 208 -24.97 -8.94 -0.69
N PRO A 209 -24.70 -9.94 0.17
CA PRO A 209 -25.53 -10.17 1.34
C PRO A 209 -25.48 -8.91 2.23
N LYS A 210 -26.52 -8.71 3.05
CA LYS A 210 -26.48 -7.70 4.11
C LYS A 210 -25.37 -8.10 5.09
N PHE A 211 -24.38 -7.24 5.28
CA PHE A 211 -23.27 -7.48 6.19
C PHE A 211 -23.05 -6.26 7.08
N SER A 212 -22.49 -6.50 8.26
CA SER A 212 -22.00 -5.45 9.14
C SER A 212 -20.52 -5.23 8.83
N TYR A 213 -20.16 -4.01 8.45
CA TYR A 213 -18.76 -3.67 8.19
C TYR A 213 -17.94 -3.68 9.49
N PRO A 214 -16.72 -4.24 9.52
CA PRO A 214 -15.89 -4.29 10.71
C PRO A 214 -15.27 -2.91 11.02
N TRP A 215 -16.13 -1.96 11.42
CA TRP A 215 -15.74 -0.56 11.64
C TRP A 215 -14.62 -0.38 12.68
N LYS A 216 -14.56 -1.26 13.70
CA LYS A 216 -13.50 -1.24 14.71
C LYS A 216 -12.12 -1.44 14.07
N LEU A 217 -12.01 -2.39 13.15
CA LEU A 217 -10.77 -2.65 12.41
C LEU A 217 -10.39 -1.45 11.53
N PHE A 218 -11.37 -0.82 10.91
CA PHE A 218 -11.15 0.37 10.08
C PHE A 218 -10.67 1.57 10.92
N VAL A 219 -11.29 1.83 12.08
CA VAL A 219 -10.87 2.90 12.98
C VAL A 219 -9.47 2.66 13.50
N LEU A 220 -9.16 1.44 13.95
CA LEU A 220 -7.81 1.10 14.41
C LEU A 220 -6.78 1.34 13.30
N TYR A 221 -7.06 0.86 12.11
CA TYR A 221 -6.15 1.03 10.98
C TYR A 221 -6.02 2.50 10.57
N GLY A 222 -7.12 3.26 10.61
CA GLY A 222 -7.10 4.71 10.40
C GLY A 222 -6.21 5.44 11.40
N LEU A 223 -6.21 5.04 12.67
CA LEU A 223 -5.31 5.59 13.69
C LEU A 223 -3.83 5.27 13.41
N TYR A 224 -3.54 4.08 12.90
CA TYR A 224 -2.17 3.74 12.45
C TYR A 224 -1.76 4.58 11.25
N ALA A 225 -2.67 4.80 10.29
CA ALA A 225 -2.42 5.65 9.12
C ALA A 225 -2.20 7.10 9.54
N PHE A 226 -3.00 7.61 10.48
CA PHE A 226 -2.86 8.94 11.07
C PHE A 226 -1.50 9.10 11.76
N ALA A 227 -1.14 8.16 12.64
CA ALA A 227 0.15 8.15 13.33
C ALA A 227 1.33 8.14 12.36
N TYR A 228 1.25 7.29 11.33
CA TYR A 228 2.25 7.25 10.26
C TYR A 228 2.32 8.57 9.51
N GLY A 229 1.16 9.18 9.17
CA GLY A 229 1.06 10.48 8.51
C GLY A 229 1.74 11.59 9.28
N MET A 230 1.50 11.69 10.59
CA MET A 230 2.14 12.69 11.46
C MET A 230 3.67 12.65 11.36
N ARG A 231 4.24 11.49 11.10
CA ARG A 231 5.68 11.31 10.99
C ARG A 231 6.20 11.34 9.55
N ALA A 232 5.37 11.02 8.56
CA ALA A 232 5.78 10.90 7.17
C ALA A 232 6.44 12.16 6.62
N ASN A 233 5.99 13.35 7.02
CA ASN A 233 6.58 14.63 6.62
C ASN A 233 7.87 14.98 7.37
N GLN A 234 8.07 14.43 8.57
CA GLN A 234 9.27 14.62 9.38
C GLN A 234 10.35 13.55 9.09
N LEU A 235 9.94 12.39 8.56
CA LEU A 235 10.85 11.35 8.08
C LEU A 235 11.64 11.79 6.85
N ALA A 236 11.86 13.09 6.80
CA ALA A 236 12.49 13.86 5.78
C ALA A 236 13.60 13.11 5.04
N TRP A 237 13.55 13.28 3.78
CA TRP A 237 14.61 13.58 2.84
C TRP A 237 15.77 12.56 2.70
N GLY A 238 16.02 11.68 3.68
CA GLY A 238 17.04 10.63 3.57
C GLY A 238 16.49 9.20 3.54
N ALA A 239 15.31 8.95 4.10
CA ALA A 239 14.74 7.61 4.21
C ALA A 239 13.51 7.37 3.30
N GLY A 240 13.09 8.38 2.52
CA GLY A 240 11.92 8.35 1.64
C GLY A 240 10.60 8.06 2.39
N ARG A 241 9.49 8.69 2.01
CA ARG A 241 8.15 8.48 2.61
C ARG A 241 7.73 7.00 2.65
N HIS A 242 8.30 6.19 1.77
CA HIS A 242 8.20 4.74 1.79
C HIS A 242 9.62 4.19 1.73
N SER A 243 10.24 3.98 2.89
CA SER A 243 11.54 3.33 2.93
C SER A 243 11.45 1.98 2.22
N SER A 244 11.98 1.90 1.02
CA SER A 244 12.03 0.66 0.24
C SER A 244 12.72 -0.44 1.04
N LEU A 245 13.69 -0.07 1.88
CA LEU A 245 14.43 -0.99 2.72
C LEU A 245 13.57 -1.57 3.84
N SER A 246 12.77 -0.75 4.56
CA SER A 246 11.88 -1.26 5.61
C SER A 246 10.84 -2.22 5.06
N THR A 247 10.24 -1.87 3.93
CA THR A 247 9.29 -2.75 3.23
C THR A 247 9.97 -4.03 2.75
N PHE A 248 11.19 -3.94 2.21
CA PHE A 248 11.96 -5.10 1.79
C PHE A 248 12.22 -6.06 2.95
N ILE A 249 12.77 -5.56 4.07
CA ILE A 249 13.08 -6.38 5.24
C ILE A 249 11.81 -7.05 5.77
N LEU A 250 10.73 -6.27 5.97
CA LEU A 250 9.47 -6.80 6.46
C LEU A 250 8.90 -7.89 5.54
N MET A 251 8.79 -7.60 4.25
CA MET A 251 8.20 -8.55 3.30
C MET A 251 9.06 -9.78 3.08
N ALA A 252 10.39 -9.63 3.13
CA ALA A 252 11.31 -10.78 3.10
C ALA A 252 11.11 -11.69 4.32
N VAL A 253 11.06 -11.11 5.53
CA VAL A 253 10.83 -11.87 6.77
C VAL A 253 9.46 -12.57 6.71
N LEU A 254 8.40 -11.86 6.34
CA LEU A 254 7.06 -12.44 6.23
C LEU A 254 7.02 -13.58 5.20
N PHE A 255 7.54 -13.34 4.00
CA PHE A 255 7.56 -14.34 2.93
C PHE A 255 8.36 -15.58 3.33
N LEU A 256 9.58 -15.40 3.86
CA LEU A 256 10.43 -16.51 4.28
C LEU A 256 9.81 -17.29 5.44
N THR A 257 9.24 -16.59 6.42
CA THR A 257 8.56 -17.23 7.56
C THR A 257 7.37 -18.07 7.09
N ALA A 258 6.51 -17.53 6.23
CA ALA A 258 5.38 -18.27 5.68
C ALA A 258 5.82 -19.44 4.80
N TYR A 259 6.87 -19.26 4.00
CA TYR A 259 7.38 -20.30 3.09
C TYR A 259 8.06 -21.45 3.82
N PHE A 260 8.90 -21.16 4.83
CA PHE A 260 9.68 -22.17 5.55
C PHE A 260 9.01 -22.71 6.80
N ALA A 261 8.25 -21.88 7.51
CA ALA A 261 7.64 -22.21 8.80
C ALA A 261 6.10 -22.25 8.74
N SER A 262 5.51 -22.56 7.57
CA SER A 262 4.06 -22.58 7.37
C SER A 262 3.28 -23.36 8.44
N ARG A 263 3.81 -24.51 8.89
CA ARG A 263 3.21 -25.36 9.94
C ARG A 263 3.29 -24.78 11.36
N ARG A 264 4.19 -23.83 11.63
CA ARG A 264 4.40 -23.19 12.94
C ARG A 264 4.02 -21.71 12.93
N PHE A 265 3.43 -21.23 11.86
CA PHE A 265 3.11 -19.83 11.68
C PHE A 265 1.97 -19.42 12.63
N ASN A 266 2.31 -18.67 13.67
CA ASN A 266 1.34 -18.17 14.63
C ASN A 266 0.87 -16.76 14.25
N ILE A 267 -0.28 -16.68 13.60
CA ILE A 267 -0.89 -15.41 13.18
C ILE A 267 -1.17 -14.51 14.40
N GLY A 268 -1.51 -15.07 15.56
CA GLY A 268 -1.79 -14.29 16.77
C GLY A 268 -0.61 -13.46 17.28
N LEU A 269 0.63 -13.96 17.15
CA LEU A 269 1.83 -13.18 17.47
C LEU A 269 1.99 -12.00 16.50
N LEU A 270 1.64 -12.22 15.23
CA LEU A 270 1.77 -11.22 14.18
C LEU A 270 0.84 -10.03 14.41
N TYR A 271 -0.36 -10.24 14.98
CA TYR A 271 -1.31 -9.17 15.28
C TYR A 271 -0.86 -8.22 16.41
N ARG A 272 -0.04 -8.69 17.33
CA ARG A 272 0.47 -7.87 18.46
C ARG A 272 1.68 -7.04 18.08
N SER A 273 2.47 -7.50 17.10
CA SER A 273 3.73 -6.86 16.74
C SER A 273 3.59 -5.42 16.19
N PRO A 274 2.57 -5.03 15.40
CA PRO A 274 2.45 -3.64 14.95
C PRO A 274 2.33 -2.64 16.11
N VAL A 275 1.56 -2.98 17.14
CA VAL A 275 1.40 -2.10 18.32
C VAL A 275 2.74 -1.83 18.99
N VAL A 276 3.48 -2.91 19.28
CA VAL A 276 4.79 -2.79 19.94
C VAL A 276 5.76 -1.99 19.08
N LEU A 277 5.83 -2.30 17.78
CA LEU A 277 6.72 -1.60 16.85
C LEU A 277 6.37 -0.12 16.70
N MET A 278 5.08 0.24 16.66
CA MET A 278 4.64 1.63 16.55
C MET A 278 5.00 2.42 17.81
N VAL A 279 4.66 1.89 18.98
CA VAL A 279 4.97 2.54 20.27
C VAL A 279 6.48 2.67 20.45
N CYS A 280 7.25 1.60 20.23
CA CYS A 280 8.70 1.67 20.30
C CYS A 280 9.28 2.68 19.31
N GLY A 281 8.77 2.72 18.06
CA GLY A 281 9.20 3.67 17.07
C GLY A 281 9.02 5.12 17.53
N PHE A 282 7.84 5.46 18.07
CA PHE A 282 7.57 6.79 18.59
C PHE A 282 8.36 7.11 19.87
N LEU A 283 8.54 6.18 20.77
CA LEU A 283 9.37 6.38 21.97
C LEU A 283 10.85 6.62 21.65
N LEU A 284 11.33 6.16 20.50
CA LEU A 284 12.69 6.45 20.04
C LEU A 284 12.85 7.83 19.39
N VAL A 285 11.74 8.52 19.08
CA VAL A 285 11.82 9.87 18.48
C VAL A 285 12.60 10.87 19.33
N PRO A 286 12.35 11.03 20.63
CA PRO A 286 13.15 11.92 21.49
C PRO A 286 14.62 11.53 21.58
N ALA A 287 14.96 10.27 21.37
CA ALA A 287 16.33 9.75 21.45
C ALA A 287 17.08 9.76 20.09
N GLN A 288 16.54 10.43 19.06
CA GLN A 288 17.15 10.46 17.73
C GLN A 288 18.57 11.06 17.70
N SER A 289 18.85 11.98 18.61
CA SER A 289 20.20 12.55 18.76
C SER A 289 21.25 11.51 19.16
N LEU A 290 20.85 10.42 19.82
CA LEU A 290 21.72 9.36 20.28
C LEU A 290 21.76 8.16 19.30
N LEU A 291 20.61 7.80 18.76
CA LEU A 291 20.42 6.55 17.97
C LEU A 291 20.32 6.82 16.46
N GLY A 292 20.25 8.08 16.05
CA GLY A 292 19.99 8.47 14.68
C GLY A 292 18.50 8.40 14.32
N ALA A 293 18.06 9.29 13.41
CA ALA A 293 16.66 9.39 12.98
C ALA A 293 16.15 8.16 12.22
N ALA A 294 17.05 7.35 11.68
CA ALA A 294 16.69 6.19 10.86
C ALA A 294 15.99 5.09 11.67
N ALA A 295 16.42 4.80 12.90
CA ALA A 295 15.88 3.69 13.70
C ALA A 295 14.39 3.87 14.01
N SER A 296 13.98 5.03 14.52
CA SER A 296 12.57 5.34 14.80
C SER A 296 11.73 5.30 13.52
N SER A 297 12.25 5.86 12.44
CA SER A 297 11.61 5.91 11.14
C SER A 297 11.33 4.53 10.57
N TYR A 298 12.31 3.63 10.62
CA TYR A 298 12.13 2.25 10.16
C TYR A 298 11.10 1.49 10.99
N LEU A 299 11.11 1.63 12.32
CA LEU A 299 10.14 0.95 13.18
C LEU A 299 8.71 1.41 12.91
N ILE A 300 8.48 2.72 12.75
CA ILE A 300 7.17 3.29 12.43
C ILE A 300 6.70 2.81 11.06
N ALA A 301 7.57 2.85 10.04
CA ALA A 301 7.24 2.40 8.70
C ALA A 301 6.96 0.89 8.62
N ILE A 302 7.75 0.07 9.33
CA ILE A 302 7.53 -1.38 9.43
C ILE A 302 6.21 -1.67 10.13
N SER A 303 5.92 -0.98 11.24
CA SER A 303 4.67 -1.14 11.99
C SER A 303 3.43 -0.85 11.13
N TYR A 304 3.42 0.31 10.46
CA TYR A 304 2.32 0.68 9.57
C TYR A 304 2.15 -0.30 8.41
N SER A 305 3.25 -0.68 7.76
CA SER A 305 3.22 -1.65 6.66
C SER A 305 2.72 -3.01 7.09
N LEU A 306 3.14 -3.47 8.28
CA LEU A 306 2.68 -4.73 8.86
C LEU A 306 1.20 -4.67 9.22
N MET A 307 0.73 -3.57 9.82
CA MET A 307 -0.69 -3.38 10.14
C MET A 307 -1.53 -3.36 8.86
N SER A 308 -1.10 -2.63 7.83
CA SER A 308 -1.76 -2.60 6.51
C SER A 308 -1.89 -4.00 5.91
N PHE A 309 -0.81 -4.78 5.97
CA PHE A 309 -0.77 -6.14 5.47
C PHE A 309 -1.74 -7.06 6.21
N LEU A 310 -1.76 -6.99 7.55
CA LEU A 310 -2.66 -7.78 8.40
C LEU A 310 -4.13 -7.43 8.19
N VAL A 311 -4.45 -6.14 8.09
CA VAL A 311 -5.81 -5.69 7.78
C VAL A 311 -6.26 -6.23 6.43
N MET A 312 -5.42 -6.18 5.42
CA MET A 312 -5.73 -6.78 4.11
C MET A 312 -6.05 -8.27 4.23
N LEU A 313 -5.24 -9.03 4.95
CA LEU A 313 -5.48 -10.47 5.17
C LEU A 313 -6.82 -10.73 5.86
N LEU A 314 -7.12 -9.97 6.92
CA LEU A 314 -8.40 -10.08 7.62
C LEU A 314 -9.60 -9.76 6.71
N LEU A 315 -9.48 -8.72 5.89
CA LEU A 315 -10.55 -8.35 4.97
C LEU A 315 -10.77 -9.42 3.88
N TYR A 316 -9.71 -10.09 3.42
CA TYR A 316 -9.84 -11.25 2.53
C TYR A 316 -10.56 -12.41 3.21
N ASP A 317 -10.21 -12.72 4.45
CA ASP A 317 -10.86 -13.78 5.22
C ASP A 317 -12.33 -13.47 5.48
N ILE A 318 -12.65 -12.26 5.97
CA ILE A 318 -14.02 -11.79 6.19
C ILE A 318 -14.82 -11.82 4.89
N SER A 319 -14.24 -11.35 3.77
CA SER A 319 -14.89 -11.38 2.45
C SER A 319 -15.29 -12.80 2.05
N ARG A 320 -14.39 -13.78 2.22
CA ARG A 320 -14.66 -15.17 1.90
C ARG A 320 -15.74 -15.78 2.80
N ARG A 321 -15.67 -15.56 4.11
CA ARG A 321 -16.64 -16.10 5.08
C ARG A 321 -18.04 -15.53 4.88
N LEU A 322 -18.13 -14.22 4.64
CA LEU A 322 -19.43 -13.55 4.46
C LEU A 322 -19.97 -13.64 3.03
N GLY A 323 -19.17 -14.12 2.07
CA GLY A 323 -19.55 -14.14 0.64
C GLY A 323 -19.74 -12.72 0.07
N VAL A 324 -19.15 -11.69 0.69
CA VAL A 324 -19.22 -10.30 0.24
C VAL A 324 -18.06 -10.02 -0.72
N ALA A 325 -18.33 -9.28 -1.78
CA ALA A 325 -17.29 -8.92 -2.73
C ALA A 325 -16.14 -8.14 -2.06
N ILE A 326 -14.93 -8.64 -2.19
CA ILE A 326 -13.71 -8.06 -1.60
C ILE A 326 -13.49 -6.61 -2.00
N VAL A 327 -13.94 -6.21 -3.18
CA VAL A 327 -13.82 -4.85 -3.71
C VAL A 327 -14.42 -3.82 -2.74
N VAL A 328 -15.54 -4.15 -2.07
CA VAL A 328 -16.19 -3.25 -1.11
C VAL A 328 -15.29 -3.02 0.10
N PHE A 329 -14.72 -4.10 0.65
CA PHE A 329 -13.82 -4.00 1.80
C PHE A 329 -12.54 -3.25 1.47
N MET A 330 -11.94 -3.54 0.30
CA MET A 330 -10.72 -2.90 -0.14
C MET A 330 -10.92 -1.43 -0.50
N ALA A 331 -12.05 -1.07 -1.10
CA ALA A 331 -12.35 0.33 -1.39
C ALA A 331 -12.51 1.17 -0.12
N ILE A 332 -13.19 0.63 0.91
CA ILE A 332 -13.30 1.30 2.21
C ILE A 332 -11.95 1.34 2.92
N LYS A 333 -11.18 0.24 2.84
CA LYS A 333 -9.82 0.22 3.39
C LYS A 333 -8.94 1.30 2.76
N ASN A 334 -9.05 1.52 1.46
CA ASN A 334 -8.28 2.55 0.77
C ASN A 334 -8.60 3.98 1.21
N ALA A 335 -9.80 4.21 1.79
CA ALA A 335 -10.17 5.49 2.38
C ALA A 335 -9.34 5.86 3.64
N GLU A 336 -8.57 4.91 4.20
CA GLU A 336 -7.62 5.17 5.28
C GLU A 336 -6.60 6.26 4.94
N GLN A 337 -6.29 6.40 3.65
CA GLN A 337 -5.36 7.40 3.17
C GLN A 337 -5.77 8.83 3.61
N LEU A 338 -7.07 9.06 3.84
CA LEU A 338 -7.56 10.32 4.44
C LEU A 338 -6.94 10.56 5.83
N PHE A 339 -6.89 9.52 6.65
CA PHE A 339 -6.29 9.63 7.99
C PHE A 339 -4.79 9.93 7.91
N GLN A 340 -4.10 9.35 6.93
CA GLN A 340 -2.68 9.61 6.70
C GLN A 340 -2.46 11.07 6.27
N VAL A 341 -3.27 11.60 5.35
CA VAL A 341 -3.20 13.00 4.89
C VAL A 341 -3.46 13.94 6.06
N VAL A 342 -4.55 13.72 6.82
CA VAL A 342 -4.88 14.55 7.99
C VAL A 342 -3.76 14.48 9.04
N GLY A 343 -3.20 13.30 9.29
CA GLY A 343 -2.05 13.15 10.19
C GLY A 343 -0.82 13.96 9.72
N GLY A 344 -0.59 13.99 8.42
CA GLY A 344 0.54 14.74 7.83
C GLY A 344 0.48 16.25 8.01
N GLU A 345 -0.72 16.81 8.18
CA GLU A 345 -0.91 18.25 8.40
C GLU A 345 -0.66 18.67 9.87
N VAL A 346 -0.79 17.74 10.83
CA VAL A 346 -0.68 18.06 12.27
C VAL A 346 0.65 18.71 12.66
N PRO A 347 1.83 18.23 12.23
CA PRO A 347 3.10 18.88 12.56
C PRO A 347 3.17 20.32 12.05
N GLY A 348 2.62 20.59 10.86
CA GLY A 348 2.53 21.94 10.30
C GLY A 348 1.67 22.87 11.15
N LEU A 349 0.52 22.38 11.65
CA LEU A 349 -0.35 23.14 12.55
C LEU A 349 0.33 23.42 13.90
N LEU A 350 1.05 22.47 14.46
CA LEU A 350 1.83 22.66 15.69
C LEU A 350 2.96 23.68 15.51
N ALA A 351 3.62 23.68 14.35
CA ALA A 351 4.64 24.67 14.02
C ALA A 351 4.05 26.08 13.92
N GLN A 352 2.89 26.23 13.28
CA GLN A 352 2.16 27.51 13.21
C GLN A 352 1.71 28.01 14.59
N ALA A 353 1.45 27.11 15.54
CA ALA A 353 1.17 27.48 16.93
C ALA A 353 2.40 27.96 17.73
N GLY A 354 3.57 28.05 17.10
CA GLY A 354 4.79 28.57 17.70
C GLY A 354 5.50 27.60 18.65
N LEU A 355 5.17 26.31 18.63
CA LEU A 355 5.83 25.33 19.49
C LEU A 355 7.25 25.03 18.98
N PRO A 356 8.28 24.99 19.86
CA PRO A 356 9.62 24.54 19.48
C PRO A 356 9.63 23.11 18.96
N ALA A 357 10.48 22.80 17.98
CA ALA A 357 10.52 21.48 17.31
C ALA A 357 10.65 20.31 18.29
N ALA A 358 11.49 20.42 19.33
CA ALA A 358 11.63 19.38 20.35
C ALA A 358 10.33 19.14 21.15
N THR A 359 9.58 20.23 21.42
CA THR A 359 8.28 20.14 22.09
C THR A 359 7.23 19.51 21.16
N GLN A 360 7.25 19.83 19.87
CA GLN A 360 6.38 19.21 18.87
C GLN A 360 6.59 17.69 18.80
N ASP A 361 7.84 17.23 18.69
CA ASP A 361 8.19 15.81 18.66
C ASP A 361 7.72 15.09 19.92
N PHE A 362 7.86 15.72 21.09
CA PHE A 362 7.39 15.14 22.36
C PHE A 362 5.86 15.04 22.42
N VAL A 363 5.14 16.11 22.06
CA VAL A 363 3.67 16.15 22.04
C VAL A 363 3.13 15.12 21.06
N VAL A 364 3.66 15.05 19.84
CA VAL A 364 3.28 14.06 18.83
C VAL A 364 3.50 12.65 19.36
N THR A 365 4.66 12.38 19.99
CA THR A 365 4.98 11.06 20.57
C THR A 365 3.96 10.64 21.62
N ILE A 366 3.59 11.54 22.53
CA ILE A 366 2.59 11.23 23.59
C ILE A 366 1.23 10.97 22.96
N ILE A 367 0.74 11.89 22.10
CA ILE A 367 -0.57 11.76 21.48
C ILE A 367 -0.69 10.44 20.75
N VAL A 368 0.27 10.09 19.90
CA VAL A 368 0.24 8.85 19.13
C VAL A 368 0.31 7.64 20.03
N SER A 369 1.22 7.61 21.01
CA SER A 369 1.36 6.47 21.91
C SER A 369 0.06 6.22 22.70
N VAL A 370 -0.54 7.28 23.23
CA VAL A 370 -1.81 7.17 23.97
C VAL A 370 -2.95 6.72 23.04
N LEU A 371 -3.06 7.30 21.84
CA LEU A 371 -4.11 6.93 20.89
C LEU A 371 -4.01 5.47 20.44
N ILE A 372 -2.81 5.01 20.11
CA ILE A 372 -2.59 3.62 19.67
C ILE A 372 -2.86 2.64 20.80
N LEU A 373 -2.36 2.91 22.01
CA LEU A 373 -2.61 2.05 23.16
C LEU A 373 -4.09 2.02 23.54
N ALA A 374 -4.74 3.20 23.63
CA ALA A 374 -6.15 3.29 23.94
C ALA A 374 -7.01 2.58 22.88
N ALA A 375 -6.73 2.81 21.60
CA ALA A 375 -7.42 2.14 20.51
C ALA A 375 -7.26 0.62 20.56
N THR A 376 -6.05 0.13 20.87
CA THR A 376 -5.79 -1.30 20.98
C THR A 376 -6.58 -1.92 22.12
N VAL A 377 -6.61 -1.28 23.29
CA VAL A 377 -7.35 -1.76 24.45
C VAL A 377 -8.87 -1.72 24.24
N LEU A 378 -9.38 -0.62 23.65
CA LEU A 378 -10.82 -0.42 23.48
C LEU A 378 -11.43 -1.22 22.32
N LEU A 379 -10.68 -1.39 21.25
CA LEU A 379 -11.18 -2.00 20.02
C LEU A 379 -10.90 -3.50 19.93
N PHE A 380 -9.86 -3.99 20.61
CA PHE A 380 -9.56 -5.42 20.70
C PHE A 380 -9.77 -5.92 22.11
N SER A 381 -11.00 -6.33 22.42
CA SER A 381 -11.24 -7.09 23.65
C SER A 381 -10.59 -8.49 23.54
N GLU A 382 -10.15 -9.07 24.64
CA GLU A 382 -9.55 -10.42 24.69
C GLU A 382 -10.45 -11.50 24.07
N LYS A 383 -11.78 -11.36 24.17
CA LYS A 383 -12.75 -12.26 23.55
C LYS A 383 -12.72 -12.21 22.01
N GLU A 384 -12.59 -11.00 21.41
CA GLU A 384 -12.52 -10.88 19.94
C GLU A 384 -11.21 -11.41 19.40
N LEU A 385 -10.08 -11.20 20.12
CA LEU A 385 -8.79 -11.81 19.81
C LEU A 385 -8.79 -13.34 20.00
N GLY A 386 -9.52 -13.84 20.99
CA GLY A 386 -9.70 -15.27 21.24
C GLY A 386 -10.45 -15.94 20.08
N ASN A 387 -11.56 -15.38 19.65
CA ASN A 387 -12.34 -15.89 18.52
C ASN A 387 -11.56 -15.85 17.20
N ILE A 388 -10.82 -14.78 16.94
CA ILE A 388 -9.92 -14.68 15.76
C ILE A 388 -8.80 -15.73 15.83
N ARG A 389 -8.30 -16.05 17.04
CA ARG A 389 -7.24 -17.05 17.25
C ARG A 389 -7.74 -18.48 17.08
N GLU A 390 -8.91 -18.81 17.62
CA GLU A 390 -9.53 -20.14 17.48
C GLU A 390 -9.90 -20.40 16.03
N ASP A 391 -10.50 -19.43 15.37
CA ASP A 391 -10.85 -19.49 13.96
C ASP A 391 -9.61 -19.53 13.05
N GLY A 392 -8.54 -18.82 13.38
CA GLY A 392 -7.27 -18.84 12.62
C GLY A 392 -6.57 -20.21 12.71
N ASN A 393 -6.61 -20.87 13.86
CA ASN A 393 -6.07 -22.21 14.04
C ASN A 393 -6.91 -23.27 13.28
N ALA A 394 -8.24 -23.16 13.32
CA ALA A 394 -9.14 -24.05 12.61
C ALA A 394 -8.96 -23.95 11.08
N LEU A 395 -8.69 -22.73 10.57
CA LEU A 395 -8.43 -22.53 9.14
C LEU A 395 -7.10 -23.13 8.69
N THR A 396 -6.07 -23.05 9.52
CA THR A 396 -4.76 -23.64 9.20
C THR A 396 -4.85 -25.17 9.12
N GLU A 397 -5.66 -25.79 9.95
CA GLU A 397 -5.91 -27.24 9.88
C GLU A 397 -6.81 -27.61 8.69
N GLN A 398 -7.89 -26.88 8.45
CA GLN A 398 -8.86 -27.22 7.40
C GLN A 398 -8.29 -27.04 5.99
N ASP A 399 -7.49 -26.00 5.74
CA ASP A 399 -6.78 -25.78 4.46
C ASP A 399 -5.69 -26.84 4.20
N TYR A 400 -5.19 -27.54 5.24
CA TYR A 400 -4.23 -28.64 5.10
C TYR A 400 -4.86 -29.98 4.74
N TYR A 401 -6.12 -30.22 5.13
CA TYR A 401 -6.79 -31.50 4.89
C TYR A 401 -7.68 -31.51 3.63
N THR A 402 -7.89 -30.37 2.99
CA THR A 402 -8.71 -30.24 1.77
C THR A 402 -7.91 -30.10 0.47
N GLU A 403 -6.58 -30.11 0.51
CA GLU A 403 -5.65 -30.21 -0.63
C GLU A 403 -4.88 -31.52 -0.63
#